data_d81df488c8297fc29e8a9ec2b8b72715
#
_entry.id   d81df488c8297fc29e8a9ec2b8b72715
#
_cell.length_a   1.000
_cell.length_b   1.000
_cell.length_c   1.000
_cell.angle_alpha   90.00
_cell.angle_beta   90.00
_cell.angle_gamma   90.00
#
_symmetry.space_group_name_H-M   'P 1'
#
loop_
_entity.id
_entity.type
_entity.pdbx_description
1 polymer ?
#
loop_
_entity_poly.entity_id
_entity_poly.type
_entity_poly.pdbx_seq_one_letter_code
_entity_poly.pdbx_strand_id
1 'polypeptide(L)'
;MHLILLFSLLLFFVLMFILYGPGVYNDSDQYIKMHIHREPLYPLFLKLLRDFFGESFLYPMGIIQNVFMAIAIYLLTRTIGDRFKLPVSMEALVACIQVFPHIMTKYFSAMSVFVTNSVMSEALAFPLFTLWTMNALKLLWKGEKKHIAGTLIFSLLLSLTRGQMMVTILVFMLIMLCRVISEPQGRRKLLRILGVVAVTAALFIIRTYAVKCYNLVYNGRFINNTYGNVNLVTNMIYASDREDGEAIREEQTREFFYEIFDKAWEIEGNYSFSGDSLMDRADHIEQMHDEIKFNCIEDTFYQYYDKNVTTDYITQNLLADEQAMGMMKAIFPKCFKNWLVTYCGIVYYGLVRSIAVVHPLINIAAVGSYLLAIVLTVLLWKRNPKSPAVPMMCLALLFIAGNTTAVALTIMCLSRYMIYGFALFYLSGLMVVTELIREWHCAKINKTCTRKEE
;
A
#
# COMPACT_ATOMS: atom_id res chain seq x y z
N MET A 1 19.26 22.39 -17.34
CA MET A 1 18.69 21.09 -17.68
C MET A 1 17.77 20.53 -16.59
N HIS A 2 18.17 20.52 -15.31
CA HIS A 2 17.31 20.04 -14.20
C HIS A 2 16.02 20.85 -14.03
N LEU A 3 16.07 22.16 -14.23
CA LEU A 3 14.88 23.01 -14.23
C LEU A 3 13.90 22.66 -15.36
N ILE A 4 14.41 22.21 -16.52
CA ILE A 4 13.58 21.77 -17.65
C ILE A 4 12.81 20.51 -17.24
N LEU A 5 13.46 19.54 -16.59
CA LEU A 5 12.79 18.34 -16.10
C LEU A 5 11.67 18.66 -15.09
N LEU A 6 11.96 19.54 -14.11
CA LEU A 6 10.93 19.97 -13.16
C LEU A 6 9.76 20.65 -13.87
N PHE A 7 10.07 21.59 -14.79
CA PHE A 7 9.04 22.29 -15.56
C PHE A 7 8.20 21.34 -16.40
N SER A 8 8.83 20.36 -17.07
CA SER A 8 8.11 19.34 -17.86
C SER A 8 7.18 18.49 -17.00
N LEU A 9 7.61 18.08 -15.79
CA LEU A 9 6.77 17.35 -14.85
C LEU A 9 5.59 18.20 -14.36
N LEU A 10 5.85 19.46 -13.96
CA LEU A 10 4.78 20.37 -13.55
C LEU A 10 3.78 20.60 -14.69
N LEU A 11 4.28 20.86 -15.90
CA LEU A 11 3.43 21.04 -17.08
C LEU A 11 2.58 19.77 -17.34
N PHE A 12 3.18 18.58 -17.31
CA PHE A 12 2.47 17.33 -17.52
C PHE A 12 1.33 17.17 -16.51
N PHE A 13 1.62 17.22 -15.21
CA PHE A 13 0.61 16.95 -14.19
C PHE A 13 -0.48 18.02 -14.14
N VAL A 14 -0.12 19.31 -14.25
CA VAL A 14 -1.11 20.40 -14.28
C VAL A 14 -1.96 20.35 -15.54
N LEU A 15 -1.35 20.04 -16.70
CA LEU A 15 -2.10 19.88 -17.95
C LEU A 15 -3.09 18.71 -17.87
N MET A 16 -2.67 17.55 -17.29
CA MET A 16 -3.57 16.41 -17.08
C MET A 16 -4.75 16.76 -16.15
N PHE A 17 -4.51 17.63 -15.16
CA PHE A 17 -5.61 18.12 -14.32
C PHE A 17 -6.53 19.09 -15.07
N ILE A 18 -5.99 19.99 -15.87
CA ILE A 18 -6.81 20.93 -16.68
C ILE A 18 -7.67 20.17 -17.70
N LEU A 19 -7.12 19.15 -18.34
CA LEU A 19 -7.82 18.37 -19.38
C LEU A 19 -8.90 17.45 -18.83
N TYR A 20 -8.69 16.86 -17.66
CA TYR A 20 -9.57 15.79 -17.13
C TYR A 20 -10.36 16.22 -15.88
N GLY A 21 -9.99 17.34 -15.26
CA GLY A 21 -10.66 17.85 -14.07
C GLY A 21 -10.53 16.98 -12.82
N PRO A 22 -11.22 17.33 -11.73
CA PRO A 22 -11.27 16.55 -10.51
C PRO A 22 -12.12 15.30 -10.68
N GLY A 23 -11.63 14.13 -10.20
CA GLY A 23 -12.36 12.87 -10.20
C GLY A 23 -13.04 12.63 -8.85
N VAL A 24 -14.36 12.55 -8.85
CA VAL A 24 -15.18 12.25 -7.66
C VAL A 24 -15.73 10.83 -7.78
N TYR A 25 -15.63 10.04 -6.71
CA TYR A 25 -16.02 8.63 -6.62
C TYR A 25 -16.96 8.41 -5.44
N ASN A 26 -17.54 7.22 -5.32
CA ASN A 26 -18.39 6.84 -4.18
C ASN A 26 -17.71 7.06 -2.83
N ASP A 27 -16.40 6.77 -2.75
CA ASP A 27 -15.61 6.97 -1.54
C ASP A 27 -15.32 8.45 -1.22
N SER A 28 -15.42 9.36 -2.20
CA SER A 28 -15.03 10.77 -2.06
C SER A 28 -15.89 11.49 -1.02
N ASP A 29 -17.18 11.20 -0.98
CA ASP A 29 -18.12 11.79 -0.02
C ASP A 29 -17.71 11.49 1.43
N GLN A 30 -17.19 10.30 1.71
CA GLN A 30 -16.76 9.90 3.03
C GLN A 30 -15.51 10.67 3.50
N TYR A 31 -14.62 11.06 2.59
CA TYR A 31 -13.48 11.93 2.93
C TYR A 31 -13.93 13.38 3.16
N ILE A 32 -14.84 13.88 2.31
CA ILE A 32 -15.39 15.25 2.41
C ILE A 32 -16.21 15.41 3.69
N LYS A 33 -17.01 14.42 4.07
CA LYS A 33 -17.82 14.39 5.30
C LYS A 33 -17.07 13.94 6.53
N MET A 34 -15.79 13.62 6.41
CA MET A 34 -14.92 13.25 7.54
C MET A 34 -15.42 12.03 8.33
N HIS A 35 -15.88 10.99 7.61
CA HIS A 35 -16.43 9.78 8.21
C HIS A 35 -15.43 9.06 9.13
N ILE A 36 -15.96 8.41 10.17
CA ILE A 36 -15.23 7.76 11.26
C ILE A 36 -14.28 6.64 10.80
N HIS A 37 -14.54 6.01 9.66
CA HIS A 37 -13.69 4.93 9.13
C HIS A 37 -12.59 5.42 8.18
N ARG A 38 -12.44 6.74 8.01
CA ARG A 38 -11.38 7.31 7.17
C ARG A 38 -10.19 7.79 7.99
N GLU A 39 -8.97 7.54 7.50
CA GLU A 39 -7.76 8.04 8.14
C GLU A 39 -7.71 9.58 8.07
N PRO A 40 -7.20 10.27 9.11
CA PRO A 40 -7.45 11.69 9.33
C PRO A 40 -6.78 12.66 8.35
N LEU A 41 -5.59 12.31 7.79
CA LEU A 41 -4.78 13.31 7.11
C LEU A 41 -5.44 13.84 5.83
N TYR A 42 -6.04 12.95 5.02
CA TYR A 42 -6.67 13.36 3.78
C TYR A 42 -7.98 14.14 3.99
N PRO A 43 -8.91 13.71 4.87
CA PRO A 43 -10.08 14.52 5.24
C PRO A 43 -9.72 15.91 5.79
N LEU A 44 -8.69 16.00 6.65
CA LEU A 44 -8.22 17.28 7.18
C LEU A 44 -7.65 18.19 6.08
N PHE A 45 -6.91 17.62 5.13
CA PHE A 45 -6.44 18.36 3.94
C PHE A 45 -7.60 18.90 3.12
N LEU A 46 -8.64 18.09 2.84
CA LEU A 46 -9.83 18.54 2.13
C LEU A 46 -10.59 19.61 2.92
N LYS A 47 -10.75 19.42 4.23
CA LYS A 47 -11.40 20.42 5.10
C LYS A 47 -10.68 21.76 5.06
N LEU A 48 -9.35 21.75 5.19
CA LEU A 48 -8.55 22.97 5.12
C LEU A 48 -8.83 23.72 3.81
N LEU A 49 -8.83 23.02 2.68
CA LEU A 49 -9.10 23.65 1.38
C LEU A 49 -10.53 24.16 1.26
N ARG A 50 -11.50 23.43 1.78
CA ARG A 50 -12.89 23.86 1.80
C ARG A 50 -13.10 25.08 2.68
N ASP A 51 -12.42 25.17 3.81
CA ASP A 51 -12.50 26.34 4.70
C ASP A 51 -11.95 27.62 4.03
N PHE A 52 -10.94 27.49 3.12
CA PHE A 52 -10.36 28.61 2.38
C PHE A 52 -11.09 28.94 1.06
N PHE A 53 -11.57 27.93 0.32
CA PHE A 53 -12.05 28.08 -1.06
C PHE A 53 -13.54 27.78 -1.21
N GLY A 54 -14.25 27.44 -0.12
CA GLY A 54 -15.67 27.07 -0.16
C GLY A 54 -15.94 25.91 -1.10
N GLU A 55 -17.05 25.98 -1.84
CA GLU A 55 -17.49 24.93 -2.76
C GLU A 55 -16.53 24.71 -3.96
N SER A 56 -15.67 25.68 -4.25
CA SER A 56 -14.70 25.57 -5.34
C SER A 56 -13.40 24.82 -4.96
N PHE A 57 -13.33 24.24 -3.77
CA PHE A 57 -12.11 23.61 -3.22
C PHE A 57 -11.51 22.47 -4.07
N LEU A 58 -12.30 21.85 -4.93
CA LEU A 58 -11.84 20.75 -5.79
C LEU A 58 -10.76 21.18 -6.79
N TYR A 59 -10.79 22.42 -7.28
CA TYR A 59 -9.78 22.91 -8.22
C TYR A 59 -8.42 23.16 -7.55
N PRO A 60 -8.32 23.94 -6.45
CA PRO A 60 -7.05 24.09 -5.74
C PRO A 60 -6.55 22.77 -5.18
N MET A 61 -7.43 21.84 -4.73
CA MET A 61 -7.06 20.51 -4.33
C MET A 61 -6.30 19.79 -5.44
N GLY A 62 -6.88 19.70 -6.63
CA GLY A 62 -6.29 19.01 -7.76
C GLY A 62 -4.95 19.64 -8.18
N ILE A 63 -4.86 20.97 -8.23
CA ILE A 63 -3.60 21.68 -8.54
C ILE A 63 -2.53 21.33 -7.50
N ILE A 64 -2.84 21.41 -6.20
CA ILE A 64 -1.89 21.12 -5.13
C ILE A 64 -1.41 19.68 -5.20
N GLN A 65 -2.31 18.69 -5.38
CA GLN A 65 -1.95 17.27 -5.49
C GLN A 65 -1.02 17.00 -6.68
N ASN A 66 -1.32 17.60 -7.85
CA ASN A 66 -0.54 17.43 -9.06
C ASN A 66 0.84 18.11 -8.97
N VAL A 67 0.93 19.34 -8.43
CA VAL A 67 2.19 20.04 -8.17
C VAL A 67 3.03 19.25 -7.16
N PHE A 68 2.42 18.74 -6.09
CA PHE A 68 3.12 17.97 -5.07
C PHE A 68 3.70 16.67 -5.65
N MET A 69 2.95 15.97 -6.53
CA MET A 69 3.45 14.79 -7.21
C MET A 69 4.62 15.10 -8.16
N ALA A 70 4.52 16.14 -8.96
CA ALA A 70 5.59 16.56 -9.85
C ALA A 70 6.90 16.86 -9.09
N ILE A 71 6.80 17.57 -7.96
CA ILE A 71 7.94 17.87 -7.08
C ILE A 71 8.51 16.58 -6.47
N ALA A 72 7.66 15.67 -5.99
CA ALA A 72 8.10 14.41 -5.38
C ALA A 72 8.87 13.54 -6.39
N ILE A 73 8.35 13.40 -7.62
CA ILE A 73 9.03 12.68 -8.72
C ILE A 73 10.38 13.33 -9.03
N TYR A 74 10.41 14.65 -9.17
CA TYR A 74 11.65 15.39 -9.43
C TYR A 74 12.71 15.13 -8.35
N LEU A 75 12.35 15.22 -7.07
CA LEU A 75 13.27 15.03 -5.96
C LEU A 75 13.81 13.59 -5.88
N LEU A 76 12.98 12.58 -6.12
CA LEU A 76 13.42 11.19 -6.17
C LEU A 76 14.31 10.93 -7.38
N THR A 77 13.95 11.45 -8.57
CA THR A 77 14.75 11.36 -9.79
C THR A 77 16.15 11.96 -9.57
N ARG A 78 16.22 13.16 -9.02
CA ARG A 78 17.50 13.80 -8.68
C ARG A 78 18.32 13.00 -7.67
N THR A 79 17.66 12.42 -6.67
CA THR A 79 18.33 11.60 -5.64
C THR A 79 18.97 10.35 -6.25
N ILE A 80 18.28 9.69 -7.19
CA ILE A 80 18.81 8.52 -7.91
C ILE A 80 19.90 8.97 -8.89
N GLY A 81 19.64 10.03 -9.68
CA GLY A 81 20.60 10.61 -10.62
C GLY A 81 21.93 10.94 -9.98
N ASP A 82 21.92 11.68 -8.87
CA ASP A 82 23.12 12.04 -8.11
C ASP A 82 23.85 10.83 -7.51
N ARG A 83 23.09 9.83 -7.01
CA ARG A 83 23.69 8.63 -6.40
C ARG A 83 24.40 7.75 -7.42
N PHE A 84 23.78 7.55 -8.57
CA PHE A 84 24.28 6.68 -9.64
C PHE A 84 25.05 7.44 -10.72
N LYS A 85 25.21 8.76 -10.59
CA LYS A 85 25.86 9.65 -11.59
C LYS A 85 25.27 9.41 -12.99
N LEU A 86 23.94 9.49 -13.09
CA LEU A 86 23.24 9.21 -14.34
C LEU A 86 23.39 10.36 -15.33
N PRO A 87 23.51 10.06 -16.64
CA PRO A 87 23.32 11.08 -17.66
C PRO A 87 21.84 11.54 -17.69
N VAL A 88 21.59 12.72 -18.24
CA VAL A 88 20.27 13.34 -18.24
C VAL A 88 19.19 12.51 -18.94
N SER A 89 19.56 11.82 -20.00
CA SER A 89 18.64 10.88 -20.69
C SER A 89 18.15 9.78 -19.77
N MET A 90 19.02 9.26 -18.90
CA MET A 90 18.64 8.26 -17.91
C MET A 90 17.83 8.89 -16.75
N GLU A 91 18.09 10.13 -16.35
CA GLU A 91 17.24 10.82 -15.39
C GLU A 91 15.82 11.04 -15.96
N ALA A 92 15.71 11.37 -17.24
CA ALA A 92 14.40 11.44 -17.92
C ALA A 92 13.68 10.08 -17.91
N LEU A 93 14.38 8.97 -18.20
CA LEU A 93 13.80 7.63 -18.10
C LEU A 93 13.35 7.29 -16.66
N VAL A 94 14.14 7.65 -15.65
CA VAL A 94 13.78 7.50 -14.23
C VAL A 94 12.50 8.29 -13.89
N ALA A 95 12.34 9.50 -14.42
CA ALA A 95 11.11 10.27 -14.25
C ALA A 95 9.92 9.64 -14.99
N CYS A 96 10.10 9.18 -16.23
CA CYS A 96 9.05 8.49 -17.00
C CYS A 96 8.53 7.23 -16.31
N ILE A 97 9.42 6.41 -15.71
CA ILE A 97 9.01 5.23 -14.94
C ILE A 97 8.12 5.62 -13.75
N GLN A 98 8.37 6.75 -13.11
CA GLN A 98 7.54 7.25 -11.99
C GLN A 98 6.21 7.86 -12.45
N VAL A 99 6.15 8.43 -13.65
CA VAL A 99 4.91 8.94 -14.25
C VAL A 99 4.00 7.81 -14.73
N PHE A 100 4.58 6.69 -15.18
CA PHE A 100 3.86 5.59 -15.80
C PHE A 100 2.71 5.01 -14.96
N PRO A 101 2.81 4.80 -13.62
CA PRO A 101 1.69 4.38 -12.78
C PRO A 101 0.44 5.25 -12.91
N HIS A 102 0.60 6.57 -13.05
CA HIS A 102 -0.51 7.50 -13.21
C HIS A 102 -1.22 7.35 -14.57
N ILE A 103 -0.44 7.03 -15.62
CA ILE A 103 -0.97 6.69 -16.94
C ILE A 103 -1.71 5.35 -16.86
N MET A 104 -1.14 4.35 -16.17
CA MET A 104 -1.79 3.05 -16.01
C MET A 104 -3.12 3.15 -15.28
N THR A 105 -3.23 3.93 -14.23
CA THR A 105 -4.49 4.10 -13.51
C THR A 105 -5.56 4.76 -14.36
N LYS A 106 -5.19 5.65 -15.28
CA LYS A 106 -6.12 6.29 -16.20
C LYS A 106 -6.64 5.33 -17.29
N TYR A 107 -5.78 4.52 -17.87
CA TYR A 107 -6.12 3.77 -19.09
C TYR A 107 -6.31 2.26 -18.88
N PHE A 108 -5.82 1.71 -17.76
CA PHE A 108 -5.81 0.27 -17.47
C PHE A 108 -6.42 -0.10 -16.12
N SER A 109 -7.05 0.84 -15.43
CA SER A 109 -7.76 0.61 -14.18
C SER A 109 -9.24 0.91 -14.34
N ALA A 110 -10.09 0.19 -13.61
CA ALA A 110 -11.53 0.44 -13.53
C ALA A 110 -11.86 1.88 -13.09
N MET A 111 -10.97 2.55 -12.35
CA MET A 111 -11.16 3.95 -11.95
C MET A 111 -11.10 4.94 -13.11
N SER A 112 -10.40 4.61 -14.20
CA SER A 112 -10.26 5.45 -15.40
C SER A 112 -9.90 6.92 -15.13
N VAL A 113 -9.02 7.19 -14.14
CA VAL A 113 -8.61 8.55 -13.73
C VAL A 113 -7.13 8.62 -13.42
N PHE A 114 -6.54 9.80 -13.60
CA PHE A 114 -5.26 10.11 -12.98
C PHE A 114 -5.42 10.18 -11.47
N VAL A 115 -4.67 9.36 -10.73
CA VAL A 115 -4.79 9.27 -9.26
C VAL A 115 -4.68 10.64 -8.61
N THR A 116 -3.77 11.49 -9.09
CA THR A 116 -3.56 12.84 -8.55
C THR A 116 -4.71 13.82 -8.79
N ASN A 117 -5.66 13.47 -9.68
CA ASN A 117 -6.86 14.25 -9.92
C ASN A 117 -8.02 13.82 -9.02
N SER A 118 -7.91 12.67 -8.35
CA SER A 118 -9.02 12.09 -7.61
C SER A 118 -9.21 12.71 -6.22
N VAL A 119 -10.48 12.77 -5.78
CA VAL A 119 -10.86 13.08 -4.40
C VAL A 119 -10.77 11.79 -3.59
N MET A 120 -9.54 11.26 -3.49
CA MET A 120 -9.24 10.01 -2.80
C MET A 120 -7.88 10.11 -2.10
N SER A 121 -7.73 9.38 -1.01
CA SER A 121 -6.50 9.39 -0.20
C SER A 121 -5.26 8.97 -0.98
N GLU A 122 -5.41 8.20 -2.07
CA GLU A 122 -4.34 7.82 -2.99
C GLU A 122 -3.62 9.04 -3.57
N ALA A 123 -4.36 10.09 -3.89
CA ALA A 123 -3.80 11.31 -4.50
C ALA A 123 -2.76 12.00 -3.62
N LEU A 124 -2.94 11.93 -2.30
CA LEU A 124 -1.95 12.44 -1.33
C LEU A 124 -0.92 11.37 -0.95
N ALA A 125 -1.31 10.10 -0.89
CA ALA A 125 -0.42 9.02 -0.50
C ALA A 125 0.71 8.78 -1.51
N PHE A 126 0.47 8.95 -2.82
CA PHE A 126 1.52 8.76 -3.85
C PHE A 126 2.71 9.70 -3.70
N PRO A 127 2.55 11.04 -3.65
CA PRO A 127 3.68 11.92 -3.44
C PRO A 127 4.36 11.70 -2.08
N LEU A 128 3.60 11.43 -1.02
CA LEU A 128 4.17 11.09 0.29
C LEU A 128 4.99 9.79 0.23
N PHE A 129 4.52 8.76 -0.48
CA PHE A 129 5.25 7.51 -0.67
C PHE A 129 6.54 7.71 -1.50
N THR A 130 6.49 8.55 -2.53
CA THR A 130 7.68 8.91 -3.32
C THR A 130 8.74 9.60 -2.45
N LEU A 131 8.32 10.53 -1.57
CA LEU A 131 9.23 11.18 -0.61
C LEU A 131 9.70 10.25 0.51
N TRP A 132 8.86 9.33 0.97
CA TRP A 132 9.25 8.24 1.87
C TRP A 132 10.34 7.38 1.23
N THR A 133 10.12 6.93 -0.01
CA THR A 133 11.08 6.15 -0.79
C THR A 133 12.42 6.88 -0.90
N MET A 134 12.40 8.17 -1.24
CA MET A 134 13.61 9.00 -1.30
C MET A 134 14.38 8.98 0.04
N ASN A 135 13.68 9.17 1.16
CA ASN A 135 14.32 9.19 2.48
C ASN A 135 14.81 7.81 2.90
N ALA A 136 14.04 6.74 2.64
CA ALA A 136 14.43 5.36 2.92
C ALA A 136 15.68 4.95 2.12
N LEU A 137 15.77 5.32 0.85
CA LEU A 137 16.98 5.10 0.03
C LEU A 137 18.17 5.87 0.57
N LYS A 138 18.01 7.16 0.90
CA LYS A 138 19.09 7.95 1.51
C LYS A 138 19.51 7.38 2.87
N LEU A 139 18.56 6.86 3.66
CA LEU A 139 18.85 6.17 4.92
C LEU A 139 19.68 4.90 4.69
N LEU A 140 19.33 4.08 3.72
CA LEU A 140 20.07 2.87 3.34
C LEU A 140 21.48 3.19 2.82
N TRP A 141 21.64 4.24 2.01
CA TRP A 141 22.91 4.60 1.39
C TRP A 141 23.88 5.38 2.29
N LYS A 142 23.35 6.32 3.09
CA LYS A 142 24.16 7.27 3.87
C LYS A 142 24.05 7.06 5.39
N GLY A 143 22.88 6.65 5.86
CA GLY A 143 22.60 6.43 7.27
C GLY A 143 22.59 7.66 8.17
N GLU A 144 22.39 8.84 7.60
CA GLU A 144 22.40 10.10 8.34
C GLU A 144 21.10 10.26 9.17
N LYS A 145 21.21 10.88 10.35
CA LYS A 145 20.06 11.11 11.27
C LYS A 145 18.87 11.82 10.63
N LYS A 146 19.13 12.80 9.73
CA LYS A 146 18.06 13.52 9.02
C LYS A 146 17.20 12.59 8.16
N HIS A 147 17.79 11.50 7.61
CA HIS A 147 17.05 10.54 6.79
C HIS A 147 16.28 9.54 7.66
N ILE A 148 16.75 9.26 8.89
CA ILE A 148 15.95 8.55 9.89
C ILE A 148 14.68 9.36 10.19
N ALA A 149 14.86 10.64 10.56
CA ALA A 149 13.73 11.53 10.84
C ALA A 149 12.78 11.67 9.64
N GLY A 150 13.32 11.88 8.42
CA GLY A 150 12.51 11.97 7.21
C GLY A 150 11.70 10.69 6.95
N THR A 151 12.31 9.50 7.08
CA THR A 151 11.60 8.24 6.88
C THR A 151 10.49 8.05 7.93
N LEU A 152 10.75 8.39 9.22
CA LEU A 152 9.76 8.33 10.29
C LEU A 152 8.57 9.28 10.04
N ILE A 153 8.85 10.54 9.69
CA ILE A 153 7.81 11.55 9.43
C ILE A 153 6.92 11.09 8.28
N PHE A 154 7.51 10.68 7.13
CA PHE A 154 6.72 10.23 5.99
C PHE A 154 6.00 8.90 6.26
N SER A 155 6.56 7.98 7.08
CA SER A 155 5.82 6.78 7.51
C SER A 155 4.58 7.14 8.34
N LEU A 156 4.71 8.10 9.26
CA LEU A 156 3.58 8.57 10.06
C LEU A 156 2.52 9.25 9.19
N LEU A 157 2.91 10.19 8.32
CA LEU A 157 1.99 10.88 7.41
C LEU A 157 1.27 9.89 6.49
N LEU A 158 1.98 8.90 5.93
CA LEU A 158 1.40 7.84 5.11
C LEU A 158 0.39 7.01 5.88
N SER A 159 0.72 6.58 7.10
CA SER A 159 -0.20 5.79 7.93
C SER A 159 -1.45 6.56 8.37
N LEU A 160 -1.35 7.89 8.50
CA LEU A 160 -2.48 8.80 8.74
C LEU A 160 -3.25 9.17 7.47
N THR A 161 -2.72 8.84 6.28
CA THR A 161 -3.43 8.99 5.01
C THR A 161 -4.19 7.72 4.64
N ARG A 162 -3.57 6.54 4.87
CA ARG A 162 -4.12 5.22 4.54
C ARG A 162 -3.64 4.16 5.51
N GLY A 163 -4.55 3.37 6.06
CA GLY A 163 -4.23 2.30 7.02
C GLY A 163 -3.22 1.28 6.48
N GLN A 164 -3.32 0.88 5.21
CA GLN A 164 -2.36 -0.04 4.57
C GLN A 164 -0.91 0.47 4.60
N MET A 165 -0.71 1.78 4.61
CA MET A 165 0.63 2.38 4.63
C MET A 165 1.36 2.25 5.98
N MET A 166 0.73 1.67 7.00
CA MET A 166 1.44 1.23 8.23
C MET A 166 2.59 0.28 7.91
N VAL A 167 2.54 -0.42 6.78
CA VAL A 167 3.66 -1.23 6.28
C VAL A 167 4.97 -0.45 6.17
N THR A 168 4.92 0.85 5.89
CA THR A 168 6.11 1.71 5.81
C THR A 168 6.82 1.87 7.17
N ILE A 169 6.06 1.82 8.27
CA ILE A 169 6.62 1.82 9.64
C ILE A 169 7.35 0.51 9.91
N LEU A 170 6.76 -0.63 9.49
CA LEU A 170 7.40 -1.95 9.64
C LEU A 170 8.66 -2.08 8.77
N VAL A 171 8.60 -1.59 7.53
CA VAL A 171 9.78 -1.55 6.64
C VAL A 171 10.88 -0.69 7.23
N PHE A 172 10.55 0.49 7.79
CA PHE A 172 11.52 1.31 8.52
C PHE A 172 12.15 0.55 9.69
N MET A 173 11.36 -0.14 10.50
CA MET A 173 11.86 -0.98 11.60
C MET A 173 12.87 -2.00 11.09
N LEU A 174 12.53 -2.73 10.02
CA LEU A 174 13.41 -3.75 9.44
C LEU A 174 14.72 -3.15 8.91
N ILE A 175 14.67 -2.00 8.21
CA ILE A 175 15.87 -1.27 7.77
C ILE A 175 16.77 -0.95 8.96
N MET A 176 16.20 -0.42 10.03
CA MET A 176 16.95 -0.03 11.22
C MET A 176 17.51 -1.25 11.98
N LEU A 177 16.74 -2.34 12.08
CA LEU A 177 17.20 -3.60 12.69
C LEU A 177 18.35 -4.20 11.89
N CYS A 178 18.24 -4.32 10.56
CA CYS A 178 19.30 -4.81 9.70
C CYS A 178 20.58 -3.99 9.89
N ARG A 179 20.46 -2.69 9.99
CA ARG A 179 21.57 -1.77 10.22
C ARG A 179 22.26 -2.00 11.56
N VAL A 180 21.47 -2.09 12.66
CA VAL A 180 22.01 -2.36 14.01
C VAL A 180 22.64 -3.75 14.08
N ILE A 181 22.09 -4.74 13.40
CA ILE A 181 22.61 -6.11 13.36
C ILE A 181 23.94 -6.17 12.59
N SER A 182 24.10 -5.39 11.52
CA SER A 182 25.32 -5.34 10.69
C SER A 182 26.46 -4.56 11.33
N GLU A 183 26.23 -3.78 12.39
CA GLU A 183 27.30 -3.10 13.12
C GLU A 183 28.13 -4.09 13.97
N PRO A 184 29.44 -3.85 14.15
CA PRO A 184 30.29 -4.70 14.99
C PRO A 184 29.72 -4.82 16.40
N GLN A 185 29.91 -5.99 17.01
CA GLN A 185 29.34 -6.32 18.33
C GLN A 185 29.83 -5.37 19.42
N GLY A 186 28.87 -4.81 20.19
CA GLY A 186 29.16 -4.04 21.39
C GLY A 186 28.03 -4.24 22.43
N ARG A 187 28.37 -4.06 23.73
CA ARG A 187 27.39 -4.15 24.85
C ARG A 187 26.12 -3.34 24.62
N ARG A 188 26.16 -2.34 23.76
CA ARG A 188 25.01 -1.44 23.47
C ARG A 188 24.10 -1.94 22.32
N LYS A 189 24.39 -3.09 21.68
CA LYS A 189 23.61 -3.59 20.52
C LYS A 189 22.16 -3.89 20.92
N LEU A 190 21.95 -4.57 22.04
CA LEU A 190 20.61 -4.87 22.56
C LEU A 190 19.83 -3.57 22.84
N LEU A 191 20.46 -2.58 23.48
CA LEU A 191 19.82 -1.29 23.75
C LEU A 191 19.39 -0.57 22.48
N ARG A 192 20.18 -0.65 21.39
CA ARG A 192 19.83 -0.08 20.09
C ARG A 192 18.66 -0.82 19.43
N ILE A 193 18.63 -2.16 19.51
CA ILE A 193 17.49 -2.96 19.04
C ILE A 193 16.23 -2.57 19.82
N LEU A 194 16.28 -2.51 21.15
CA LEU A 194 15.18 -2.07 21.99
C LEU A 194 14.75 -0.64 21.65
N GLY A 195 15.69 0.25 21.36
CA GLY A 195 15.42 1.62 20.91
C GLY A 195 14.65 1.66 19.58
N VAL A 196 15.02 0.82 18.60
CA VAL A 196 14.28 0.72 17.32
C VAL A 196 12.86 0.21 17.55
N VAL A 197 12.70 -0.83 18.36
CA VAL A 197 11.37 -1.37 18.70
C VAL A 197 10.53 -0.31 19.43
N ALA A 198 11.11 0.40 20.40
CA ALA A 198 10.44 1.46 21.15
C ALA A 198 9.99 2.62 20.24
N VAL A 199 10.85 3.07 19.30
CA VAL A 199 10.49 4.12 18.34
C VAL A 199 9.35 3.63 17.42
N THR A 200 9.41 2.39 16.97
CA THR A 200 8.34 1.81 16.15
C THR A 200 7.02 1.73 16.92
N ALA A 201 7.04 1.25 18.16
CA ALA A 201 5.86 1.21 19.02
C ALA A 201 5.30 2.63 19.29
N ALA A 202 6.18 3.60 19.52
CA ALA A 202 5.78 5.00 19.70
C ALA A 202 5.06 5.56 18.45
N LEU A 203 5.50 5.23 17.24
CA LEU A 203 4.80 5.64 16.01
C LEU A 203 3.38 5.06 15.94
N PHE A 204 3.20 3.78 16.26
CA PHE A 204 1.86 3.17 16.30
C PHE A 204 0.97 3.82 17.38
N ILE A 205 1.54 4.14 18.54
CA ILE A 205 0.83 4.85 19.61
C ILE A 205 0.41 6.25 19.13
N ILE A 206 1.35 7.03 18.57
CA ILE A 206 1.07 8.39 18.08
C ILE A 206 -0.02 8.34 16.98
N ARG A 207 0.10 7.42 16.02
CA ARG A 207 -0.92 7.21 14.98
C ARG A 207 -2.28 6.91 15.57
N THR A 208 -2.35 5.97 16.52
CA THR A 208 -3.59 5.56 17.20
C THR A 208 -4.26 6.74 17.92
N TYR A 209 -3.48 7.51 18.68
CA TYR A 209 -4.02 8.67 19.36
C TYR A 209 -4.42 9.79 18.40
N ALA A 210 -3.68 10.01 17.32
CA ALA A 210 -4.05 10.98 16.30
C ALA A 210 -5.42 10.64 15.65
N VAL A 211 -5.67 9.36 15.34
CA VAL A 211 -6.95 8.88 14.82
C VAL A 211 -8.07 9.06 15.87
N LYS A 212 -7.81 8.68 17.12
CA LYS A 212 -8.80 8.85 18.21
C LYS A 212 -9.15 10.32 18.46
N CYS A 213 -8.16 11.20 18.46
CA CYS A 213 -8.39 12.64 18.60
C CYS A 213 -9.19 13.21 17.42
N TYR A 214 -8.88 12.80 16.20
CA TYR A 214 -9.65 13.16 15.01
C TYR A 214 -11.10 12.71 15.14
N ASN A 215 -11.35 11.45 15.50
CA ASN A 215 -12.70 10.93 15.67
C ASN A 215 -13.45 11.59 16.84
N LEU A 216 -12.74 11.97 17.93
CA LEU A 216 -13.35 12.74 19.01
C LEU A 216 -13.86 14.11 18.53
N VAL A 217 -13.04 14.82 17.75
CA VAL A 217 -13.36 16.18 17.29
C VAL A 217 -14.46 16.20 16.25
N TYR A 218 -14.44 15.26 15.29
CA TYR A 218 -15.33 15.30 14.11
C TYR A 218 -16.51 14.30 14.20
N ASN A 219 -16.36 13.23 14.97
CA ASN A 219 -17.37 12.18 15.12
C ASN A 219 -17.88 12.01 16.55
N GLY A 220 -17.41 12.84 17.51
CA GLY A 220 -17.86 12.82 18.90
C GLY A 220 -17.45 11.56 19.70
N ARG A 221 -16.52 10.73 19.20
CA ARG A 221 -16.12 9.46 19.80
C ARG A 221 -14.60 9.31 19.87
N PHE A 222 -14.04 9.03 21.05
CA PHE A 222 -12.60 8.78 21.23
C PHE A 222 -12.23 7.32 20.93
N ILE A 223 -12.33 6.93 19.67
CA ILE A 223 -12.12 5.56 19.19
C ILE A 223 -11.22 5.54 17.94
N ASN A 224 -10.67 4.38 17.64
CA ASN A 224 -10.03 4.14 16.34
C ASN A 224 -11.08 4.13 15.22
N ASN A 225 -10.61 4.07 13.96
CA ASN A 225 -11.49 3.82 12.85
C ASN A 225 -12.24 2.50 13.06
N THR A 226 -13.50 2.48 12.72
CA THR A 226 -14.34 1.28 12.63
C THR A 226 -14.12 0.59 11.29
N TYR A 227 -14.80 -0.53 11.05
CA TYR A 227 -14.82 -1.22 9.75
C TYR A 227 -13.69 -2.20 9.48
N GLY A 228 -12.70 -2.28 10.36
CA GLY A 228 -11.57 -3.20 10.20
C GLY A 228 -12.00 -4.66 10.33
N ASN A 229 -12.80 -4.97 11.34
CA ASN A 229 -13.24 -6.33 11.61
C ASN A 229 -14.30 -6.81 10.63
N VAL A 230 -15.16 -5.93 10.13
CA VAL A 230 -16.12 -6.25 9.07
C VAL A 230 -15.38 -6.68 7.78
N ASN A 231 -14.34 -5.96 7.38
CA ASN A 231 -13.53 -6.37 6.24
C ASN A 231 -12.83 -7.73 6.45
N LEU A 232 -12.29 -7.96 7.65
CA LEU A 232 -11.61 -9.22 7.98
C LEU A 232 -12.58 -10.42 7.99
N VAL A 233 -13.78 -10.25 8.58
CA VAL A 233 -14.77 -11.32 8.66
C VAL A 233 -15.34 -11.67 7.29
N THR A 234 -15.40 -10.73 6.35
CA THR A 234 -15.85 -10.99 4.96
C THR A 234 -15.05 -12.12 4.32
N ASN A 235 -13.72 -12.05 4.40
CA ASN A 235 -12.85 -13.10 3.86
C ASN A 235 -13.00 -14.43 4.60
N MET A 236 -13.40 -14.41 5.87
CA MET A 236 -13.63 -15.61 6.66
C MET A 236 -14.99 -16.24 6.36
N ILE A 237 -16.06 -15.47 6.25
CA ILE A 237 -17.39 -15.93 5.80
C ILE A 237 -17.28 -16.59 4.42
N TYR A 238 -16.59 -15.94 3.48
CA TYR A 238 -16.33 -16.54 2.17
C TYR A 238 -15.67 -17.93 2.27
N ALA A 239 -14.77 -18.11 3.23
CA ALA A 239 -13.97 -19.34 3.39
C ALA A 239 -14.58 -20.35 4.37
N SER A 240 -15.73 -20.06 5.00
CA SER A 240 -16.37 -20.89 6.02
C SER A 240 -17.29 -21.94 5.42
N ASP A 241 -17.47 -23.01 6.19
CA ASP A 241 -18.58 -23.95 6.02
C ASP A 241 -19.69 -23.58 7.03
N ARG A 242 -20.94 -24.03 6.78
CA ARG A 242 -22.08 -23.65 7.63
C ARG A 242 -21.93 -24.18 9.07
N GLU A 243 -21.29 -25.33 9.22
CA GLU A 243 -21.01 -25.99 10.49
C GLU A 243 -19.99 -25.22 11.36
N ASP A 244 -19.19 -24.33 10.77
CA ASP A 244 -18.24 -23.50 11.52
C ASP A 244 -18.95 -22.57 12.52
N GLY A 245 -20.22 -22.23 12.26
CA GLY A 245 -21.11 -21.49 13.15
C GLY A 245 -21.33 -22.15 14.51
N GLU A 246 -21.23 -23.47 14.63
CA GLU A 246 -21.35 -24.20 15.90
C GLU A 246 -20.26 -23.81 16.92
N ALA A 247 -19.11 -23.29 16.44
CA ALA A 247 -18.05 -22.80 17.30
C ALA A 247 -18.39 -21.48 18.02
N ILE A 248 -19.41 -20.76 17.56
CA ILE A 248 -19.83 -19.47 18.12
C ILE A 248 -20.71 -19.73 19.35
N ARG A 249 -20.22 -19.33 20.52
CA ARG A 249 -20.91 -19.58 21.81
C ARG A 249 -22.05 -18.60 22.08
N GLU A 250 -21.88 -17.35 21.68
CA GLU A 250 -22.90 -16.31 21.88
C GLU A 250 -24.04 -16.52 20.89
N GLU A 251 -25.25 -16.68 21.41
CA GLU A 251 -26.43 -17.05 20.62
C GLU A 251 -26.72 -16.03 19.51
N GLN A 252 -26.76 -14.74 19.85
CA GLN A 252 -27.03 -13.68 18.88
C GLN A 252 -25.96 -13.60 17.77
N THR A 253 -24.67 -13.70 18.13
CA THR A 253 -23.57 -13.73 17.15
C THR A 253 -23.66 -14.96 16.23
N ARG A 254 -24.12 -16.09 16.78
CA ARG A 254 -24.32 -17.32 16.02
C ARG A 254 -25.52 -17.22 15.06
N GLU A 255 -26.62 -16.59 15.49
CA GLU A 255 -27.77 -16.29 14.61
C GLU A 255 -27.35 -15.39 13.46
N PHE A 256 -26.61 -14.30 13.73
CA PHE A 256 -26.05 -13.44 12.69
C PHE A 256 -25.16 -14.22 11.72
N PHE A 257 -24.30 -15.10 12.22
CA PHE A 257 -23.45 -15.91 11.35
C PHE A 257 -24.28 -16.74 10.37
N TYR A 258 -25.31 -17.44 10.85
CA TYR A 258 -26.15 -18.26 9.98
C TYR A 258 -26.92 -17.44 8.97
N GLU A 259 -27.51 -16.31 9.38
CA GLU A 259 -28.20 -15.41 8.45
C GLU A 259 -27.24 -14.86 7.37
N ILE A 260 -26.06 -14.40 7.77
CA ILE A 260 -25.04 -13.87 6.85
C ILE A 260 -24.55 -14.98 5.92
N PHE A 261 -24.28 -16.18 6.46
CA PHE A 261 -23.81 -17.32 5.68
C PHE A 261 -24.86 -17.75 4.64
N ASP A 262 -26.12 -17.88 5.05
CA ASP A 262 -27.20 -18.28 4.18
C ASP A 262 -27.43 -17.23 3.06
N LYS A 263 -27.39 -15.92 3.36
CA LYS A 263 -27.39 -14.86 2.34
C LYS A 263 -26.19 -14.93 1.39
N ALA A 264 -24.99 -15.16 1.92
CA ALA A 264 -23.77 -15.30 1.11
C ALA A 264 -23.86 -16.56 0.20
N TRP A 265 -24.44 -17.64 0.69
CA TRP A 265 -24.67 -18.87 -0.08
C TRP A 265 -25.67 -18.64 -1.22
N GLU A 266 -26.76 -17.92 -0.98
CA GLU A 266 -27.79 -17.58 -2.00
C GLU A 266 -27.23 -16.79 -3.18
N ILE A 267 -26.23 -15.93 -2.93
CA ILE A 267 -25.54 -15.16 -3.99
C ILE A 267 -24.32 -15.88 -4.55
N GLU A 268 -24.13 -17.17 -4.22
CA GLU A 268 -22.93 -17.94 -4.57
C GLU A 268 -21.62 -17.37 -4.01
N GLY A 269 -21.68 -16.55 -2.97
CA GLY A 269 -20.56 -15.86 -2.32
C GLY A 269 -19.76 -16.73 -1.35
N ASN A 270 -19.54 -18.00 -1.66
CA ASN A 270 -18.75 -18.92 -0.85
C ASN A 270 -17.68 -19.61 -1.71
N TYR A 271 -16.57 -20.00 -1.10
CA TYR A 271 -15.45 -20.65 -1.80
C TYR A 271 -15.84 -21.91 -2.56
N SER A 272 -16.92 -22.61 -2.14
CA SER A 272 -17.42 -23.83 -2.79
C SER A 272 -17.94 -23.59 -4.21
N PHE A 273 -18.32 -22.36 -4.54
CA PHE A 273 -18.75 -21.97 -5.88
C PHE A 273 -17.58 -21.50 -6.77
N SER A 274 -16.37 -21.37 -6.21
CA SER A 274 -15.17 -21.10 -7.00
C SER A 274 -14.66 -22.38 -7.67
N GLY A 275 -13.84 -22.22 -8.71
CA GLY A 275 -13.07 -23.35 -9.25
C GLY A 275 -11.99 -23.84 -8.27
N ASP A 276 -11.34 -24.95 -8.62
CA ASP A 276 -10.38 -25.64 -7.74
C ASP A 276 -9.02 -24.95 -7.66
N SER A 277 -8.68 -24.09 -8.62
CA SER A 277 -7.38 -23.43 -8.62
C SER A 277 -7.33 -22.27 -7.65
N LEU A 278 -6.12 -21.97 -7.19
CA LEU A 278 -5.82 -20.81 -6.35
C LEU A 278 -6.21 -19.47 -7.03
N MET A 279 -6.13 -19.43 -8.36
CA MET A 279 -6.51 -18.26 -9.17
C MET A 279 -8.04 -18.13 -9.25
N ASP A 280 -8.76 -19.24 -9.45
CA ASP A 280 -10.23 -19.22 -9.50
C ASP A 280 -10.81 -18.70 -8.18
N ARG A 281 -10.22 -19.12 -7.04
CA ARG A 281 -10.61 -18.58 -5.72
C ARG A 281 -10.33 -17.08 -5.60
N ALA A 282 -9.18 -16.62 -6.09
CA ALA A 282 -8.83 -15.20 -6.05
C ALA A 282 -9.76 -14.35 -6.94
N ASP A 283 -10.08 -14.84 -8.13
CA ASP A 283 -11.03 -14.18 -9.04
C ASP A 283 -12.44 -14.14 -8.44
N HIS A 284 -12.87 -15.25 -7.86
CA HIS A 284 -14.21 -15.38 -7.28
C HIS A 284 -14.38 -14.46 -6.06
N ILE A 285 -13.46 -14.50 -5.08
CA ILE A 285 -13.53 -13.61 -3.91
C ILE A 285 -13.45 -12.13 -4.32
N GLU A 286 -12.69 -11.78 -5.37
CA GLU A 286 -12.64 -10.41 -5.84
C GLU A 286 -13.98 -9.91 -6.37
N GLN A 287 -14.76 -10.78 -7.01
CA GLN A 287 -16.10 -10.46 -7.51
C GLN A 287 -17.12 -10.40 -6.37
N MET A 288 -17.01 -11.30 -5.40
CA MET A 288 -18.02 -11.49 -4.36
C MET A 288 -17.76 -10.70 -3.08
N HIS A 289 -16.54 -10.22 -2.84
CA HIS A 289 -16.18 -9.57 -1.58
C HIS A 289 -17.11 -8.42 -1.20
N ASP A 290 -17.34 -7.50 -2.11
CA ASP A 290 -18.18 -6.32 -1.82
C ASP A 290 -19.66 -6.72 -1.69
N GLU A 291 -20.14 -7.72 -2.45
CA GLU A 291 -21.49 -8.27 -2.31
C GLU A 291 -21.68 -8.92 -0.93
N ILE A 292 -20.76 -9.78 -0.50
CA ILE A 292 -20.82 -10.42 0.82
C ILE A 292 -20.78 -9.35 1.92
N LYS A 293 -19.86 -8.37 1.79
CA LYS A 293 -19.66 -7.35 2.78
C LYS A 293 -20.88 -6.45 2.94
N PHE A 294 -21.36 -5.87 1.85
CA PHE A 294 -22.43 -4.86 1.89
C PHE A 294 -23.81 -5.50 1.99
N ASN A 295 -24.10 -6.51 1.17
CA ASN A 295 -25.44 -7.07 1.04
C ASN A 295 -25.71 -8.23 2.01
N CYS A 296 -24.67 -8.88 2.54
CA CYS A 296 -24.90 -9.95 3.53
C CYS A 296 -24.54 -9.47 4.94
N ILE A 297 -23.31 -8.96 5.18
CA ILE A 297 -22.83 -8.66 6.55
C ILE A 297 -23.43 -7.33 7.04
N GLU A 298 -23.21 -6.24 6.32
CA GLU A 298 -23.66 -4.92 6.76
C GLU A 298 -25.19 -4.82 6.76
N ASP A 299 -25.84 -5.32 5.72
CA ASP A 299 -27.29 -5.34 5.64
C ASP A 299 -27.90 -6.06 6.85
N THR A 300 -27.40 -7.26 7.19
CA THR A 300 -27.88 -8.02 8.36
C THR A 300 -27.69 -7.23 9.65
N PHE A 301 -26.51 -6.67 9.89
CA PHE A 301 -26.24 -5.94 11.13
C PHE A 301 -27.06 -4.65 11.21
N TYR A 302 -27.08 -3.84 10.15
CA TYR A 302 -27.73 -2.53 10.18
C TYR A 302 -29.25 -2.65 10.26
N GLN A 303 -29.87 -3.58 9.53
CA GLN A 303 -31.31 -3.84 9.65
C GLN A 303 -31.71 -4.26 11.06
N TYR A 304 -30.90 -5.14 11.69
CA TYR A 304 -31.15 -5.55 13.05
C TYR A 304 -31.01 -4.40 14.04
N TYR A 305 -29.92 -3.62 13.96
CA TYR A 305 -29.67 -2.53 14.89
C TYR A 305 -30.64 -1.37 14.70
N ASP A 306 -30.98 -1.02 13.48
CA ASP A 306 -31.96 0.03 13.17
C ASP A 306 -33.30 -0.26 13.82
N LYS A 307 -33.74 -1.52 13.78
CA LYS A 307 -35.00 -1.95 14.34
C LYS A 307 -34.98 -2.13 15.86
N ASN A 308 -33.89 -2.64 16.42
CA ASN A 308 -33.87 -3.16 17.79
C ASN A 308 -33.00 -2.36 18.78
N VAL A 309 -32.06 -1.53 18.31
CA VAL A 309 -31.04 -0.91 19.16
C VAL A 309 -30.94 0.59 18.97
N THR A 310 -30.59 1.06 17.75
CA THR A 310 -30.33 2.49 17.48
C THR A 310 -30.30 2.77 15.98
N THR A 311 -30.69 3.98 15.60
CA THR A 311 -30.54 4.54 14.24
C THR A 311 -29.24 5.33 14.06
N ASP A 312 -28.42 5.47 15.14
CA ASP A 312 -27.15 6.17 15.08
C ASP A 312 -26.10 5.34 14.33
N TYR A 313 -25.76 5.77 13.12
CA TYR A 313 -24.83 5.10 12.21
C TYR A 313 -23.46 4.79 12.86
N ILE A 314 -22.93 5.70 13.70
CA ILE A 314 -21.63 5.49 14.36
C ILE A 314 -21.73 4.33 15.37
N THR A 315 -22.82 4.30 16.16
CA THR A 315 -23.05 3.20 17.11
C THR A 315 -23.30 1.88 16.39
N GLN A 316 -24.07 1.88 15.31
CA GLN A 316 -24.27 0.67 14.49
C GLN A 316 -22.95 0.12 13.95
N ASN A 317 -22.05 0.97 13.45
CA ASN A 317 -20.72 0.56 13.00
C ASN A 317 -19.87 -0.05 14.11
N LEU A 318 -19.92 0.51 15.31
CA LEU A 318 -19.19 -0.03 16.47
C LEU A 318 -19.69 -1.42 16.84
N LEU A 319 -21.01 -1.58 16.91
CA LEU A 319 -21.64 -2.88 17.23
C LEU A 319 -21.35 -3.91 16.13
N ALA A 320 -21.43 -3.52 14.86
CA ALA A 320 -21.09 -4.40 13.74
C ALA A 320 -19.62 -4.86 13.80
N ASP A 321 -18.71 -3.96 14.10
CA ASP A 321 -17.27 -4.29 14.19
C ASP A 321 -16.99 -5.20 15.43
N GLU A 322 -17.72 -5.05 16.51
CA GLU A 322 -17.66 -5.91 17.71
C GLU A 322 -18.21 -7.31 17.42
N GLN A 323 -19.37 -7.42 16.77
CA GLN A 323 -19.94 -8.70 16.35
C GLN A 323 -19.05 -9.43 15.36
N ALA A 324 -18.52 -8.72 14.37
CA ALA A 324 -17.56 -9.28 13.43
C ALA A 324 -16.31 -9.83 14.15
N MET A 325 -15.80 -9.13 15.17
CA MET A 325 -14.68 -9.61 16.00
C MET A 325 -15.05 -10.90 16.74
N GLY A 326 -16.25 -10.99 17.29
CA GLY A 326 -16.77 -12.20 17.97
C GLY A 326 -16.82 -13.40 17.03
N MET A 327 -17.40 -13.21 15.84
CA MET A 327 -17.44 -14.23 14.77
C MET A 327 -16.05 -14.69 14.39
N MET A 328 -15.16 -13.77 14.04
CA MET A 328 -13.79 -14.09 13.60
C MET A 328 -13.07 -15.00 14.58
N LYS A 329 -13.10 -14.68 15.87
CA LYS A 329 -12.41 -15.47 16.91
C LYS A 329 -12.91 -16.90 16.98
N ALA A 330 -14.19 -17.11 16.72
CA ALA A 330 -14.81 -18.44 16.78
C ALA A 330 -14.58 -19.26 15.50
N ILE A 331 -14.82 -18.66 14.33
CA ILE A 331 -14.80 -19.38 13.05
C ILE A 331 -13.40 -19.53 12.44
N PHE A 332 -12.47 -18.60 12.70
CA PHE A 332 -11.14 -18.60 12.08
C PHE A 332 -10.38 -19.93 12.23
N PRO A 333 -10.32 -20.56 13.41
CA PRO A 333 -9.64 -21.84 13.56
C PRO A 333 -10.28 -22.96 12.71
N LYS A 334 -11.56 -22.86 12.38
CA LYS A 334 -12.31 -23.83 11.60
C LYS A 334 -12.10 -23.63 10.10
N CYS A 335 -12.32 -22.41 9.60
CA CYS A 335 -12.17 -22.07 8.20
C CYS A 335 -10.70 -21.82 7.77
N PHE A 336 -9.71 -21.92 8.66
CA PHE A 336 -8.31 -21.53 8.44
C PHE A 336 -7.72 -22.10 7.15
N LYS A 337 -7.95 -23.37 6.84
CA LYS A 337 -7.41 -24.01 5.64
C LYS A 337 -7.93 -23.34 4.35
N ASN A 338 -9.24 -23.14 4.25
CA ASN A 338 -9.87 -22.52 3.09
C ASN A 338 -9.51 -21.05 2.99
N TRP A 339 -9.49 -20.34 4.13
CA TRP A 339 -9.04 -18.98 4.24
C TRP A 339 -7.58 -18.82 3.77
N LEU A 340 -6.67 -19.71 4.19
CA LEU A 340 -5.27 -19.65 3.79
C LEU A 340 -5.09 -19.83 2.27
N VAL A 341 -5.84 -20.74 1.64
CA VAL A 341 -5.80 -20.94 0.19
C VAL A 341 -6.28 -19.67 -0.52
N THR A 342 -7.40 -19.09 -0.10
CA THR A 342 -7.94 -17.84 -0.64
C THR A 342 -6.96 -16.69 -0.45
N TYR A 343 -6.39 -16.54 0.76
CA TYR A 343 -5.37 -15.54 1.08
C TYR A 343 -4.14 -15.66 0.17
N CYS A 344 -3.63 -16.86 -0.07
CA CYS A 344 -2.51 -17.07 -0.98
C CYS A 344 -2.84 -16.65 -2.42
N GLY A 345 -4.08 -16.88 -2.87
CA GLY A 345 -4.56 -16.40 -4.18
C GLY A 345 -4.59 -14.88 -4.27
N ILE A 346 -5.15 -14.22 -3.25
CA ILE A 346 -5.18 -12.75 -3.16
C ILE A 346 -3.76 -12.17 -3.12
N VAL A 347 -2.83 -12.78 -2.35
CA VAL A 347 -1.41 -12.39 -2.30
C VAL A 347 -0.76 -12.54 -3.68
N TYR A 348 -0.99 -13.64 -4.38
CA TYR A 348 -0.45 -13.84 -5.73
C TYR A 348 -0.90 -12.73 -6.69
N TYR A 349 -2.19 -12.40 -6.73
CA TYR A 349 -2.68 -11.29 -7.54
C TYR A 349 -2.14 -9.93 -7.10
N GLY A 350 -1.95 -9.73 -5.80
CA GLY A 350 -1.33 -8.53 -5.28
C GLY A 350 0.12 -8.36 -5.72
N LEU A 351 0.91 -9.44 -5.74
CA LEU A 351 2.27 -9.43 -6.28
C LEU A 351 2.27 -9.08 -7.77
N VAL A 352 1.39 -9.69 -8.57
CA VAL A 352 1.26 -9.34 -10.00
C VAL A 352 0.88 -7.87 -10.16
N ARG A 353 -0.14 -7.39 -9.47
CA ARG A 353 -0.64 -6.00 -9.56
C ARG A 353 0.34 -4.95 -9.04
N SER A 354 1.32 -5.36 -8.26
CA SER A 354 2.40 -4.45 -7.81
C SER A 354 3.33 -4.04 -8.95
N ILE A 355 3.43 -4.82 -10.02
CA ILE A 355 4.35 -4.58 -11.15
C ILE A 355 3.70 -4.69 -12.53
N ALA A 356 2.45 -5.17 -12.62
CA ALA A 356 1.76 -5.43 -13.88
C ALA A 356 0.23 -5.34 -13.70
N VAL A 357 -0.51 -5.77 -14.72
CA VAL A 357 -1.96 -6.04 -14.65
C VAL A 357 -2.19 -7.55 -14.63
N VAL A 358 -3.29 -7.99 -13.99
CA VAL A 358 -3.65 -9.41 -13.93
C VAL A 358 -4.15 -9.87 -15.31
N HIS A 359 -3.46 -10.83 -15.87
CA HIS A 359 -3.82 -11.52 -17.12
C HIS A 359 -3.00 -12.82 -17.21
N PRO A 360 -3.51 -13.95 -17.69
CA PRO A 360 -2.81 -15.24 -17.65
C PRO A 360 -1.37 -15.21 -18.18
N LEU A 361 -1.13 -14.58 -19.32
CA LEU A 361 0.23 -14.44 -19.88
C LEU A 361 1.09 -13.43 -19.11
N ILE A 362 0.52 -12.33 -18.64
CA ILE A 362 1.24 -11.29 -17.90
C ILE A 362 1.59 -11.78 -16.50
N ASN A 363 0.76 -12.61 -15.88
CA ASN A 363 1.07 -13.23 -14.59
C ASN A 363 2.38 -14.03 -14.65
N ILE A 364 2.57 -14.83 -15.72
CA ILE A 364 3.81 -15.58 -15.93
C ILE A 364 5.01 -14.62 -16.12
N ALA A 365 4.83 -13.58 -16.91
CA ALA A 365 5.85 -12.56 -17.12
C ALA A 365 6.19 -11.80 -15.82
N ALA A 366 5.20 -11.52 -14.97
CA ALA A 366 5.42 -10.89 -13.66
C ALA A 366 6.25 -11.79 -12.73
N VAL A 367 5.91 -13.08 -12.62
CA VAL A 367 6.72 -14.04 -11.86
C VAL A 367 8.14 -14.11 -12.40
N GLY A 368 8.30 -14.22 -13.74
CA GLY A 368 9.60 -14.19 -14.40
C GLY A 368 10.40 -12.92 -14.09
N SER A 369 9.73 -11.76 -14.03
CA SER A 369 10.35 -10.48 -13.71
C SER A 369 10.87 -10.43 -12.25
N TYR A 370 10.11 -10.97 -11.28
CA TYR A 370 10.58 -11.10 -9.89
C TYR A 370 11.80 -12.02 -9.79
N LEU A 371 11.75 -13.20 -10.43
CA LEU A 371 12.86 -14.14 -10.44
C LEU A 371 14.11 -13.52 -11.09
N LEU A 372 13.94 -12.85 -12.21
CA LEU A 372 15.03 -12.16 -12.90
C LEU A 372 15.61 -11.04 -12.01
N ALA A 373 14.79 -10.22 -11.39
CA ALA A 373 15.23 -9.16 -10.49
C ALA A 373 16.04 -9.72 -9.31
N ILE A 374 15.59 -10.82 -8.70
CA ILE A 374 16.31 -11.50 -7.61
C ILE A 374 17.65 -12.04 -8.11
N VAL A 375 17.67 -12.76 -9.23
CA VAL A 375 18.90 -13.34 -9.79
C VAL A 375 19.93 -12.25 -10.14
N LEU A 376 19.51 -11.20 -10.84
CA LEU A 376 20.39 -10.08 -11.21
C LEU A 376 20.91 -9.34 -9.98
N THR A 377 20.07 -9.18 -8.93
CA THR A 377 20.51 -8.54 -7.67
C THR A 377 21.52 -9.39 -6.93
N VAL A 378 21.34 -10.71 -6.88
CA VAL A 378 22.31 -11.65 -6.27
C VAL A 378 23.63 -11.65 -7.06
N LEU A 379 23.57 -11.63 -8.39
CA LEU A 379 24.75 -11.52 -9.24
C LEU A 379 25.50 -10.22 -9.00
N LEU A 380 24.80 -9.10 -8.91
CA LEU A 380 25.40 -7.81 -8.59
C LEU A 380 26.02 -7.81 -7.19
N TRP A 381 25.29 -8.33 -6.19
CA TRP A 381 25.79 -8.43 -4.82
C TRP A 381 27.08 -9.26 -4.72
N LYS A 382 27.17 -10.38 -5.44
CA LYS A 382 28.40 -11.20 -5.50
C LYS A 382 29.56 -10.46 -6.14
N ARG A 383 29.33 -9.61 -7.14
CA ARG A 383 30.38 -8.85 -7.84
C ARG A 383 30.74 -7.56 -7.12
N ASN A 384 29.75 -6.84 -6.62
CA ASN A 384 29.90 -5.57 -5.92
C ASN A 384 28.92 -5.49 -4.73
N PRO A 385 29.28 -6.06 -3.56
CA PRO A 385 28.40 -6.04 -2.38
C PRO A 385 28.05 -4.62 -1.87
N LYS A 386 28.82 -3.61 -2.28
CA LYS A 386 28.65 -2.21 -1.88
C LYS A 386 27.81 -1.41 -2.88
N SER A 387 27.34 -2.03 -3.96
CA SER A 387 26.50 -1.34 -4.96
C SER A 387 25.22 -0.80 -4.31
N PRO A 388 24.89 0.48 -4.53
CA PRO A 388 23.67 1.10 -3.99
C PRO A 388 22.38 0.53 -4.61
N ALA A 389 22.46 -0.20 -5.72
CA ALA A 389 21.30 -0.81 -6.37
C ALA A 389 20.81 -2.05 -5.60
N VAL A 390 21.68 -2.77 -4.89
CA VAL A 390 21.30 -3.94 -4.10
C VAL A 390 20.28 -3.58 -3.00
N PRO A 391 20.59 -2.67 -2.06
CA PRO A 391 19.61 -2.29 -1.03
C PRO A 391 18.36 -1.61 -1.60
N MET A 392 18.44 -0.97 -2.77
CA MET A 392 17.29 -0.39 -3.46
C MET A 392 16.30 -1.48 -3.92
N MET A 393 16.79 -2.57 -4.52
CA MET A 393 15.93 -3.70 -4.93
C MET A 393 15.39 -4.45 -3.69
N CYS A 394 16.21 -4.63 -2.65
CA CYS A 394 15.74 -5.23 -1.39
C CYS A 394 14.57 -4.41 -0.78
N LEU A 395 14.67 -3.08 -0.80
CA LEU A 395 13.58 -2.19 -0.35
C LEU A 395 12.32 -2.37 -1.19
N ALA A 396 12.46 -2.47 -2.52
CA ALA A 396 11.33 -2.68 -3.43
C ALA A 396 10.60 -4.00 -3.14
N LEU A 397 11.34 -5.09 -3.06
CA LEU A 397 10.77 -6.41 -2.80
C LEU A 397 10.15 -6.50 -1.40
N LEU A 398 10.82 -5.92 -0.38
CA LEU A 398 10.31 -5.89 0.99
C LEU A 398 9.01 -5.08 1.10
N PHE A 399 8.96 -3.90 0.47
CA PHE A 399 7.74 -3.09 0.47
C PHE A 399 6.60 -3.79 -0.25
N ILE A 400 6.84 -4.33 -1.45
CA ILE A 400 5.83 -5.05 -2.23
C ILE A 400 5.28 -6.24 -1.45
N ALA A 401 6.15 -7.09 -0.92
CA ALA A 401 5.73 -8.24 -0.12
C ALA A 401 4.93 -7.81 1.12
N GLY A 402 5.43 -6.82 1.88
CA GLY A 402 4.74 -6.32 3.07
C GLY A 402 3.40 -5.67 2.76
N ASN A 403 3.31 -4.84 1.71
CA ASN A 403 2.06 -4.21 1.32
C ASN A 403 1.03 -5.24 0.83
N THR A 404 1.45 -6.17 -0.01
CA THR A 404 0.57 -7.21 -0.55
C THR A 404 0.02 -8.11 0.55
N THR A 405 0.88 -8.62 1.44
CA THR A 405 0.45 -9.48 2.54
C THR A 405 -0.46 -8.75 3.52
N ALA A 406 -0.19 -7.49 3.83
CA ALA A 406 -1.01 -6.69 4.73
C ALA A 406 -2.40 -6.39 4.14
N VAL A 407 -2.48 -6.04 2.86
CA VAL A 407 -3.77 -5.77 2.19
C VAL A 407 -4.59 -7.05 2.04
N ALA A 408 -3.96 -8.15 1.62
CA ALA A 408 -4.63 -9.45 1.44
C ALA A 408 -5.28 -9.99 2.73
N LEU A 409 -4.79 -9.58 3.91
CA LEU A 409 -5.41 -9.94 5.19
C LEU A 409 -6.81 -9.32 5.35
N THR A 410 -7.03 -8.13 4.79
CA THR A 410 -8.22 -7.33 5.07
C THR A 410 -9.19 -7.21 3.91
N ILE A 411 -8.68 -7.19 2.68
CA ILE A 411 -9.47 -6.93 1.47
C ILE A 411 -8.74 -7.51 0.25
N MET A 412 -9.38 -7.45 -0.93
CA MET A 412 -8.73 -7.82 -2.20
C MET A 412 -7.56 -6.88 -2.53
N CYS A 413 -6.51 -7.43 -3.14
CA CYS A 413 -5.35 -6.67 -3.60
C CYS A 413 -5.66 -5.93 -4.92
N LEU A 414 -6.53 -4.94 -4.90
CA LEU A 414 -6.87 -4.14 -6.08
C LEU A 414 -5.65 -3.36 -6.60
N SER A 415 -5.62 -3.10 -7.90
CA SER A 415 -4.52 -2.37 -8.55
C SER A 415 -4.23 -1.02 -7.87
N ARG A 416 -5.27 -0.29 -7.44
CA ARG A 416 -5.12 1.00 -6.73
C ARG A 416 -4.36 0.89 -5.39
N TYR A 417 -4.37 -0.28 -4.74
CA TYR A 417 -3.65 -0.53 -3.49
C TYR A 417 -2.23 -1.02 -3.73
N MET A 418 -1.98 -1.67 -4.87
CA MET A 418 -0.71 -2.33 -5.16
C MET A 418 0.28 -1.46 -5.95
N ILE A 419 -0.20 -0.53 -6.75
CA ILE A 419 0.59 0.23 -7.74
C ILE A 419 1.72 1.08 -7.15
N TYR A 420 1.74 1.33 -5.83
CA TYR A 420 2.83 2.04 -5.14
C TYR A 420 4.19 1.37 -5.35
N GLY A 421 4.23 0.03 -5.40
CA GLY A 421 5.45 -0.76 -5.63
C GLY A 421 6.04 -0.63 -7.03
N PHE A 422 5.20 -0.29 -8.02
CA PHE A 422 5.54 -0.32 -9.43
C PHE A 422 6.81 0.47 -9.77
N ALA A 423 6.78 1.78 -9.51
CA ALA A 423 7.92 2.64 -9.84
C ALA A 423 9.19 2.19 -9.11
N LEU A 424 9.09 1.87 -7.83
CA LEU A 424 10.23 1.45 -7.03
C LEU A 424 10.86 0.15 -7.55
N PHE A 425 10.05 -0.82 -7.99
CA PHE A 425 10.52 -2.08 -8.57
C PHE A 425 11.29 -1.85 -9.87
N TYR A 426 10.68 -1.15 -10.83
CA TYR A 426 11.31 -0.93 -12.15
C TYR A 426 12.53 0.00 -12.08
N LEU A 427 12.51 1.02 -11.22
CA LEU A 427 13.68 1.85 -10.95
C LEU A 427 14.83 1.04 -10.35
N SER A 428 14.51 0.14 -9.42
CA SER A 428 15.52 -0.74 -8.81
C SER A 428 16.11 -1.70 -9.84
N GLY A 429 15.26 -2.29 -10.69
CA GLY A 429 15.70 -3.15 -11.79
C GLY A 429 16.60 -2.43 -12.78
N LEU A 430 16.21 -1.22 -13.20
CA LEU A 430 17.02 -0.37 -14.07
C LEU A 430 18.41 -0.08 -13.46
N MET A 431 18.47 0.23 -12.16
CA MET A 431 19.74 0.51 -11.48
C MET A 431 20.59 -0.75 -11.33
N VAL A 432 20.00 -1.90 -11.02
CA VAL A 432 20.71 -3.20 -10.97
C VAL A 432 21.34 -3.53 -12.32
N VAL A 433 20.61 -3.40 -13.42
CA VAL A 433 21.13 -3.64 -14.77
C VAL A 433 22.24 -2.64 -15.12
N THR A 434 22.03 -1.36 -14.81
CA THR A 434 23.03 -0.31 -15.08
C THR A 434 24.35 -0.60 -14.36
N GLU A 435 24.29 -1.00 -13.09
CA GLU A 435 25.50 -1.33 -12.31
C GLU A 435 26.17 -2.62 -12.80
N LEU A 436 25.41 -3.65 -13.19
CA LEU A 436 25.95 -4.87 -13.78
C LEU A 436 26.70 -4.59 -15.08
N ILE A 437 26.15 -3.73 -15.97
CA ILE A 437 26.81 -3.31 -17.20
C ILE A 437 28.12 -2.58 -16.90
N ARG A 438 28.13 -1.68 -15.90
CA ARG A 438 29.34 -0.96 -15.47
C ARG A 438 30.44 -1.93 -14.98
N GLU A 439 30.07 -2.88 -14.12
CA GLU A 439 31.00 -3.89 -13.61
C GLU A 439 31.57 -4.75 -14.73
N TRP A 440 30.74 -5.13 -15.71
CA TRP A 440 31.20 -5.90 -16.86
C TRP A 440 32.20 -5.12 -17.73
N HIS A 441 31.95 -3.83 -18.00
CA HIS A 441 32.87 -2.97 -18.72
C HIS A 441 34.21 -2.79 -18.00
N CYS A 442 34.18 -2.54 -16.70
CA CYS A 442 35.39 -2.44 -15.90
C CYS A 442 36.23 -3.74 -15.94
N ALA A 443 35.57 -4.89 -15.79
CA ALA A 443 36.26 -6.19 -15.87
C ALA A 443 36.89 -6.46 -17.24
N LYS A 444 36.25 -6.00 -18.33
CA LYS A 444 36.76 -6.14 -19.70
C LYS A 444 38.01 -5.28 -19.93
N ILE A 445 37.98 -4.03 -19.47
CA ILE A 445 39.11 -3.09 -19.56
C ILE A 445 40.33 -3.65 -18.82
N ASN A 446 40.15 -4.11 -17.58
CA ASN A 446 41.22 -4.67 -16.77
C ASN A 446 41.89 -5.90 -17.44
N LYS A 447 41.07 -6.81 -18.05
CA LYS A 447 41.61 -7.95 -18.81
C LYS A 447 42.40 -7.54 -20.06
N THR A 448 42.05 -6.41 -20.66
CA THR A 448 42.74 -5.91 -21.85
C THR A 448 44.05 -5.24 -21.51
N CYS A 449 44.13 -4.58 -20.32
CA CYS A 449 45.37 -3.99 -19.82
C CYS A 449 46.39 -5.06 -19.41
N THR A 450 45.97 -6.10 -18.67
CA THR A 450 46.85 -7.19 -18.28
C THR A 450 47.39 -7.99 -19.47
N ARG A 451 46.61 -8.14 -20.57
CA ARG A 451 47.07 -8.81 -21.80
C ARG A 451 48.08 -8.00 -22.63
N LYS A 452 48.24 -6.71 -22.37
CA LYS A 452 49.23 -5.84 -23.06
C LYS A 452 50.53 -5.73 -22.32
N GLU A 453 50.60 -6.21 -21.07
CA GLU A 453 51.77 -6.25 -20.22
C GLU A 453 52.48 -7.65 -20.29
N GLU A 454 51.84 -8.67 -20.83
CA GLU A 454 52.44 -9.95 -21.26
C GLU A 454 52.90 -9.87 -22.70
#